data_00e8c2830a6d996df5ee61228645b766
#
_entry.id   00e8c2830a6d996df5ee61228645b766
#
_cell.length_a   1.000
_cell.length_b   1.000
_cell.length_c   1.000
_cell.angle_alpha   90.00
_cell.angle_beta   90.00
_cell.angle_gamma   90.00
#
_symmetry.space_group_name_H-M   'P 1'
#
loop_
_entity.id
_entity.type
_entity.pdbx_description
1 polymer ?
#
loop_
_entity_poly.entity_id
_entity_poly.type
_entity_poly.pdbx_seq_one_letter_code
_entity_poly.pdbx_strand_id
1 'polypeptide(L)'
;MNAAIRGESEEFGPDFQGIWTGRFLPVTIAMVVVMGLAAFDGMAVIAALPSIAADLGDVIFLPWVLTVYLGTSAVAVLIGGPVIDAIGVRRTFRVTGVWFLCSSAAVAVAPTMPVLVAVRVAHGFGGGLVMAVVLATVGIAYPAQLRRRAFAAVSMVWGVMSFGGPAVAGLLLSVGGWRFVFAIQLPLTALALAVGWSTLPGTRRRPTAISTDWVGVALISSIVALLMAAASQIGVRWPVAGAAAALAFVAGAVYWHHAGRVEEPILDRAHITRFPLAWVHLTAGLVLLAGMTVDNYLPLYVQLTRGRSVEFAAFSITFLSVGWTSGSFIFSRLLSHWRESAVILLGSALSVPSLVATGLFVATEQSLALILGAFVPVGLSIGLVSTASLTLMQASSDESEMGRVNAAHQFVRNLSFTLAVALGGAVILSVVEARVGEVELVRDVLAGAELSVGPETMDAVGEGLAWAHVPSLAAAAVGLFVAISLIRRERA
;
A
#
# COMPACT_ATOMS: atom_id res chain seq x y z
N MET A 1 13.83 31.94 31.73
CA MET A 1 13.52 30.75 30.92
C MET A 1 12.25 30.00 31.39
N ASN A 2 11.52 30.50 32.37
CA ASN A 2 10.27 29.88 32.87
C ASN A 2 8.99 30.72 32.60
N ALA A 3 9.08 31.81 31.87
CA ALA A 3 7.91 32.65 31.53
C ALA A 3 7.37 32.41 30.11
N ALA A 4 8.18 31.85 29.18
CA ALA A 4 7.76 31.57 27.82
C ALA A 4 6.94 30.25 27.67
N ILE A 5 6.98 29.35 28.65
CA ILE A 5 6.24 28.07 28.62
C ILE A 5 4.82 28.23 29.20
N ARG A 6 4.50 29.32 29.88
CA ARG A 6 3.17 29.59 30.44
C ARG A 6 2.23 30.40 29.54
N GLY A 7 2.73 31.00 28.46
CA GLY A 7 1.95 31.86 27.57
C GLY A 7 1.12 31.14 26.50
N GLU A 8 1.43 29.88 26.20
CA GLU A 8 0.73 29.14 25.12
C GLU A 8 -0.43 28.27 25.61
N SER A 9 -0.67 28.14 26.90
CA SER A 9 -1.75 27.31 27.47
C SER A 9 -3.07 28.04 27.75
N GLU A 10 -3.14 29.35 27.58
CA GLU A 10 -4.35 30.14 27.95
C GLU A 10 -5.28 30.50 26.77
N GLU A 11 -4.91 30.20 25.52
CA GLU A 11 -5.76 30.54 24.34
C GLU A 11 -6.81 29.48 23.98
N PHE A 12 -6.83 28.35 24.66
CA PHE A 12 -7.81 27.28 24.38
C PHE A 12 -8.74 27.12 25.58
N GLY A 13 -9.98 27.62 25.41
CA GLY A 13 -11.03 27.44 26.39
C GLY A 13 -11.36 25.96 26.67
N PRO A 14 -12.19 25.65 27.67
CA PRO A 14 -12.50 24.30 28.16
C PRO A 14 -13.14 23.35 27.13
N ASP A 15 -13.37 23.80 25.88
CA ASP A 15 -13.95 23.02 24.78
C ASP A 15 -12.91 22.35 23.87
N PHE A 16 -11.64 22.30 24.21
CA PHE A 16 -10.62 21.63 23.39
C PHE A 16 -10.71 20.11 23.54
N GLN A 17 -11.78 19.57 23.01
CA GLN A 17 -12.08 18.15 22.97
C GLN A 17 -11.32 17.50 21.82
N GLY A 18 -10.83 16.25 22.00
CA GLY A 18 -10.01 15.54 21.04
C GLY A 18 -10.66 15.33 19.64
N ILE A 19 -9.97 14.63 18.75
CA ILE A 19 -10.45 14.37 17.38
C ILE A 19 -11.79 13.60 17.32
N TRP A 20 -12.18 12.92 18.40
CA TRP A 20 -13.40 12.11 18.52
C TRP A 20 -14.57 12.86 19.16
N THR A 21 -14.49 14.17 19.26
CA THR A 21 -15.51 14.98 19.95
C THR A 21 -15.78 16.28 19.19
N GLY A 22 -16.93 16.91 19.49
CA GLY A 22 -17.32 18.20 18.95
C GLY A 22 -17.30 18.27 17.42
N ARG A 23 -16.81 19.37 16.89
CA ARG A 23 -16.78 19.65 15.42
C ARG A 23 -15.87 18.71 14.63
N PHE A 24 -14.92 18.04 15.28
CA PHE A 24 -13.97 17.15 14.60
C PHE A 24 -14.50 15.74 14.42
N LEU A 25 -15.44 15.30 15.26
CA LEU A 25 -16.00 13.94 15.20
C LEU A 25 -16.50 13.54 13.79
N PRO A 26 -17.37 14.33 13.12
CA PRO A 26 -17.87 13.92 11.79
C PRO A 26 -16.77 13.90 10.73
N VAL A 27 -15.79 14.82 10.79
CA VAL A 27 -14.65 14.80 9.89
C VAL A 27 -13.79 13.56 10.13
N THR A 28 -13.52 13.23 11.39
CA THR A 28 -12.75 12.04 11.77
C THR A 28 -13.44 10.76 11.30
N ILE A 29 -14.76 10.64 11.53
CA ILE A 29 -15.55 9.49 11.07
C ILE A 29 -15.47 9.35 9.55
N ALA A 30 -15.73 10.43 8.80
CA ALA A 30 -15.66 10.40 7.36
C ALA A 30 -14.28 9.95 6.85
N MET A 31 -13.18 10.47 7.43
CA MET A 31 -11.82 10.11 7.03
C MET A 31 -11.45 8.66 7.38
N VAL A 32 -11.83 8.19 8.58
CA VAL A 32 -11.58 6.82 9.04
C VAL A 32 -12.35 5.81 8.18
N VAL A 33 -13.63 6.07 7.89
CA VAL A 33 -14.45 5.19 7.05
C VAL A 33 -13.90 5.11 5.63
N VAL A 34 -13.58 6.25 5.01
CA VAL A 34 -13.08 6.30 3.64
C VAL A 34 -11.68 5.66 3.53
N MET A 35 -10.80 5.91 4.50
CA MET A 35 -9.51 5.22 4.56
C MET A 35 -9.71 3.72 4.79
N GLY A 36 -10.67 3.34 5.62
CA GLY A 36 -11.04 1.95 5.88
C GLY A 36 -11.48 1.22 4.61
N LEU A 37 -12.27 1.87 3.77
CA LEU A 37 -12.70 1.30 2.49
C LEU A 37 -11.52 1.06 1.55
N ALA A 38 -10.60 2.03 1.41
CA ALA A 38 -9.41 1.88 0.58
C ALA A 38 -8.47 0.77 1.10
N ALA A 39 -8.30 0.68 2.42
CA ALA A 39 -7.51 -0.38 3.04
C ALA A 39 -8.19 -1.75 2.93
N PHE A 40 -9.50 -1.82 3.13
CA PHE A 40 -10.30 -3.04 2.97
C PHE A 40 -10.21 -3.58 1.55
N ASP A 41 -10.38 -2.73 0.53
CA ASP A 41 -10.30 -3.15 -0.87
C ASP A 41 -8.97 -3.84 -1.20
N GLY A 42 -7.84 -3.28 -0.72
CA GLY A 42 -6.53 -3.88 -0.93
C GLY A 42 -6.37 -5.27 -0.30
N MET A 43 -7.03 -5.54 0.84
CA MET A 43 -6.92 -6.82 1.56
C MET A 43 -8.01 -7.82 1.15
N ALA A 44 -9.24 -7.35 0.99
CA ALA A 44 -10.40 -8.19 0.70
C ALA A 44 -10.35 -8.81 -0.70
N VAL A 45 -9.78 -8.09 -1.67
CA VAL A 45 -9.65 -8.58 -3.04
C VAL A 45 -8.80 -9.84 -3.12
N ILE A 46 -7.70 -9.91 -2.36
CA ILE A 46 -6.83 -11.10 -2.33
C ILE A 46 -7.64 -12.33 -1.90
N ALA A 47 -8.47 -12.19 -0.87
CA ALA A 47 -9.35 -13.27 -0.41
C ALA A 47 -10.45 -13.62 -1.43
N ALA A 48 -10.88 -12.65 -2.26
CA ALA A 48 -11.95 -12.83 -3.23
C ALA A 48 -11.45 -13.42 -4.57
N LEU A 49 -10.14 -13.40 -4.87
CA LEU A 49 -9.59 -13.85 -6.15
C LEU A 49 -10.06 -15.25 -6.57
N PRO A 50 -10.06 -16.29 -5.71
CA PRO A 50 -10.54 -17.61 -6.07
C PRO A 50 -12.03 -17.62 -6.50
N SER A 51 -12.87 -16.90 -5.75
CA SER A 51 -14.31 -16.79 -6.05
C SER A 51 -14.57 -16.01 -7.35
N ILE A 52 -13.75 -14.99 -7.65
CA ILE A 52 -13.80 -14.24 -8.91
C ILE A 52 -13.43 -15.16 -10.08
N ALA A 53 -12.34 -15.94 -9.93
CA ALA A 53 -11.88 -16.87 -10.96
C ALA A 53 -12.94 -17.96 -11.26
N ALA A 54 -13.54 -18.52 -10.21
CA ALA A 54 -14.58 -19.55 -10.36
C ALA A 54 -15.84 -19.03 -11.06
N ASP A 55 -16.20 -17.76 -10.88
CA ASP A 55 -17.43 -17.18 -11.44
C ASP A 55 -17.22 -16.59 -12.85
N LEU A 56 -16.10 -15.89 -13.09
CA LEU A 56 -15.87 -15.16 -14.35
C LEU A 56 -14.96 -15.89 -15.33
N GLY A 57 -14.22 -16.92 -14.90
CA GLY A 57 -13.21 -17.58 -15.73
C GLY A 57 -12.05 -16.65 -16.11
N ASP A 58 -11.45 -16.85 -17.28
CA ASP A 58 -10.37 -16.04 -17.84
C ASP A 58 -9.23 -15.71 -16.84
N VAL A 59 -8.78 -16.74 -16.13
CA VAL A 59 -7.82 -16.66 -15.01
C VAL A 59 -6.50 -15.93 -15.35
N ILE A 60 -6.17 -15.84 -16.65
CA ILE A 60 -4.99 -15.08 -17.13
C ILE A 60 -5.03 -13.60 -16.74
N PHE A 61 -6.23 -13.04 -16.55
CA PHE A 61 -6.43 -11.66 -16.13
C PHE A 61 -6.48 -11.48 -14.60
N LEU A 62 -6.50 -12.56 -13.83
CA LEU A 62 -6.72 -12.49 -12.38
C LEU A 62 -5.66 -11.67 -11.62
N PRO A 63 -4.34 -11.78 -11.92
CA PRO A 63 -3.34 -10.92 -11.29
C PRO A 63 -3.59 -9.44 -11.55
N TRP A 64 -4.21 -9.11 -12.69
CA TRP A 64 -4.51 -7.72 -13.06
C TRP A 64 -5.62 -7.10 -12.19
N VAL A 65 -6.51 -7.91 -11.62
CA VAL A 65 -7.60 -7.42 -10.73
C VAL A 65 -7.03 -6.63 -9.56
N LEU A 66 -5.92 -7.07 -8.96
CA LEU A 66 -5.24 -6.37 -7.87
C LEU A 66 -4.26 -5.32 -8.40
N THR A 67 -3.43 -5.69 -9.37
CA THR A 67 -2.29 -4.85 -9.78
C THR A 67 -2.71 -3.57 -10.49
N VAL A 68 -3.76 -3.59 -11.34
CA VAL A 68 -4.25 -2.35 -11.99
C VAL A 68 -4.84 -1.37 -10.97
N TYR A 69 -5.51 -1.86 -9.93
CA TYR A 69 -6.01 -1.01 -8.85
C TYR A 69 -4.85 -0.32 -8.12
N LEU A 70 -3.84 -1.07 -7.71
CA LEU A 70 -2.68 -0.51 -7.01
C LEU A 70 -1.90 0.48 -7.89
N GLY A 71 -1.67 0.12 -9.15
CA GLY A 71 -0.96 0.97 -10.10
C GLY A 71 -1.69 2.29 -10.38
N THR A 72 -2.98 2.23 -10.67
CA THR A 72 -3.78 3.45 -10.91
C THR A 72 -4.00 4.27 -9.65
N SER A 73 -4.11 3.63 -8.48
CA SER A 73 -4.15 4.30 -7.18
C SER A 73 -2.86 5.07 -6.91
N ALA A 74 -1.69 4.49 -7.22
CA ALA A 74 -0.40 5.17 -7.06
C ALA A 74 -0.32 6.47 -7.88
N VAL A 75 -0.75 6.42 -9.14
CA VAL A 75 -0.79 7.61 -10.01
C VAL A 75 -1.82 8.63 -9.51
N ALA A 76 -3.01 8.18 -9.13
CA ALA A 76 -4.09 9.04 -8.68
C ALA A 76 -3.76 9.82 -7.41
N VAL A 77 -2.99 9.23 -6.48
CA VAL A 77 -2.51 9.94 -5.27
C VAL A 77 -1.69 11.17 -5.65
N LEU A 78 -0.82 11.06 -6.67
CA LEU A 78 -0.01 12.19 -7.13
C LEU A 78 -0.88 13.32 -7.71
N ILE A 79 -1.91 12.97 -8.49
CA ILE A 79 -2.85 13.94 -9.08
C ILE A 79 -3.73 14.58 -8.00
N GLY A 80 -3.95 13.91 -6.89
CA GLY A 80 -4.83 14.36 -5.82
C GLY A 80 -4.45 15.73 -5.25
N GLY A 81 -3.16 16.04 -5.09
CA GLY A 81 -2.67 17.34 -4.63
C GLY A 81 -3.13 18.48 -5.54
N PRO A 82 -2.72 18.53 -6.81
CA PRO A 82 -3.18 19.55 -7.78
C PRO A 82 -4.71 19.67 -7.89
N VAL A 83 -5.45 18.58 -7.79
CA VAL A 83 -6.92 18.61 -7.79
C VAL A 83 -7.46 19.31 -6.54
N ILE A 84 -6.91 18.99 -5.35
CA ILE A 84 -7.33 19.63 -4.09
C ILE A 84 -7.00 21.11 -4.10
N ASP A 85 -5.85 21.50 -4.62
CA ASP A 85 -5.44 22.91 -4.72
C ASP A 85 -6.35 23.70 -5.66
N ALA A 86 -6.77 23.09 -6.79
CA ALA A 86 -7.63 23.73 -7.78
C ALA A 86 -9.09 23.90 -7.32
N ILE A 87 -9.69 22.89 -6.71
CA ILE A 87 -11.12 22.89 -6.39
C ILE A 87 -11.46 22.83 -4.90
N GLY A 88 -10.45 22.64 -4.05
CA GLY A 88 -10.56 22.56 -2.60
C GLY A 88 -10.98 21.19 -2.08
N VAL A 89 -10.59 20.88 -0.86
CA VAL A 89 -10.73 19.53 -0.25
C VAL A 89 -12.19 19.03 -0.22
N ARG A 90 -13.16 19.88 0.13
CA ARG A 90 -14.57 19.48 0.20
C ARG A 90 -15.14 19.06 -1.15
N ARG A 91 -14.83 19.80 -2.23
CA ARG A 91 -15.31 19.47 -3.58
C ARG A 91 -14.62 18.22 -4.09
N THR A 92 -13.32 18.12 -3.89
CA THR A 92 -12.55 16.93 -4.24
C THR A 92 -13.13 15.70 -3.53
N PHE A 93 -13.38 15.76 -2.21
CA PHE A 93 -14.01 14.67 -1.46
C PHE A 93 -15.33 14.22 -2.07
N ARG A 94 -16.21 15.16 -2.44
CA ARG A 94 -17.52 14.85 -3.04
C ARG A 94 -17.37 14.15 -4.39
N VAL A 95 -16.52 14.70 -5.27
CA VAL A 95 -16.29 14.15 -6.61
C VAL A 95 -15.64 12.77 -6.52
N THR A 96 -14.58 12.64 -5.73
CA THR A 96 -13.85 11.37 -5.59
C THR A 96 -14.67 10.31 -4.87
N GLY A 97 -15.47 10.68 -3.85
CA GLY A 97 -16.35 9.77 -3.15
C GLY A 97 -17.48 9.25 -4.04
N VAL A 98 -18.11 10.12 -4.86
CA VAL A 98 -19.10 9.68 -5.86
C VAL A 98 -18.45 8.80 -6.92
N TRP A 99 -17.26 9.16 -7.40
CA TRP A 99 -16.50 8.33 -8.33
C TRP A 99 -16.20 6.94 -7.76
N PHE A 100 -15.71 6.88 -6.50
CA PHE A 100 -15.41 5.63 -5.82
C PHE A 100 -16.68 4.79 -5.62
N LEU A 101 -17.80 5.42 -5.25
CA LEU A 101 -19.10 4.76 -5.12
C LEU A 101 -19.56 4.13 -6.45
N CYS A 102 -19.54 4.91 -7.54
CA CYS A 102 -19.96 4.43 -8.86
C CYS A 102 -19.05 3.32 -9.38
N SER A 103 -17.73 3.45 -9.19
CA SER A 103 -16.77 2.44 -9.62
C SER A 103 -16.86 1.16 -8.78
N SER A 104 -17.10 1.24 -7.46
CA SER A 104 -17.38 0.08 -6.61
C SER A 104 -18.64 -0.66 -7.07
N ALA A 105 -19.71 0.09 -7.41
CA ALA A 105 -20.93 -0.50 -7.95
C ALA A 105 -20.66 -1.21 -9.29
N ALA A 106 -19.89 -0.60 -10.18
CA ALA A 106 -19.54 -1.18 -11.46
C ALA A 106 -18.68 -2.46 -11.31
N VAL A 107 -17.76 -2.49 -10.32
CA VAL A 107 -17.02 -3.71 -9.97
C VAL A 107 -17.97 -4.82 -9.51
N ALA A 108 -18.91 -4.50 -8.61
CA ALA A 108 -19.85 -5.48 -8.06
C ALA A 108 -20.75 -6.14 -9.13
N VAL A 109 -21.02 -5.45 -10.24
CA VAL A 109 -21.87 -5.96 -11.33
C VAL A 109 -21.10 -6.38 -12.57
N ALA A 110 -19.77 -6.47 -12.52
CA ALA A 110 -18.95 -6.84 -13.67
C ALA A 110 -19.33 -8.23 -14.22
N PRO A 111 -19.66 -8.35 -15.51
CA PRO A 111 -20.15 -9.60 -16.10
C PRO A 111 -19.05 -10.52 -16.59
N THR A 112 -17.84 -10.01 -16.83
CA THR A 112 -16.68 -10.76 -17.36
C THR A 112 -15.39 -10.27 -16.74
N MET A 113 -14.36 -11.10 -16.75
CA MET A 113 -13.05 -10.75 -16.18
C MET A 113 -12.40 -9.52 -16.87
N PRO A 114 -12.39 -9.38 -18.21
CA PRO A 114 -11.86 -8.17 -18.85
C PRO A 114 -12.60 -6.88 -18.42
N VAL A 115 -13.93 -6.94 -18.28
CA VAL A 115 -14.72 -5.81 -17.80
C VAL A 115 -14.37 -5.49 -16.35
N LEU A 116 -14.23 -6.51 -15.50
CA LEU A 116 -13.80 -6.35 -14.11
C LEU A 116 -12.46 -5.61 -14.06
N VAL A 117 -11.45 -6.08 -14.80
CA VAL A 117 -10.11 -5.44 -14.85
C VAL A 117 -10.20 -3.99 -15.34
N ALA A 118 -10.97 -3.72 -16.39
CA ALA A 118 -11.16 -2.35 -16.90
C ALA A 118 -11.80 -1.42 -15.86
N VAL A 119 -12.83 -1.90 -15.16
CA VAL A 119 -13.48 -1.12 -14.09
C VAL A 119 -12.56 -0.95 -12.87
N ARG A 120 -11.70 -1.93 -12.58
CA ARG A 120 -10.69 -1.83 -11.50
C ARG A 120 -9.68 -0.70 -11.74
N VAL A 121 -9.38 -0.34 -13.01
CA VAL A 121 -8.59 0.87 -13.34
C VAL A 121 -9.28 2.12 -12.79
N ALA A 122 -10.58 2.29 -13.09
CA ALA A 122 -11.37 3.43 -12.61
C ALA A 122 -11.53 3.42 -11.08
N HIS A 123 -11.72 2.24 -10.49
CA HIS A 123 -11.86 2.05 -9.06
C HIS A 123 -10.56 2.41 -8.32
N GLY A 124 -9.40 1.93 -8.80
CA GLY A 124 -8.09 2.27 -8.26
C GLY A 124 -7.79 3.77 -8.35
N PHE A 125 -8.16 4.41 -9.46
CA PHE A 125 -8.04 5.85 -9.58
C PHE A 125 -8.86 6.59 -8.50
N GLY A 126 -10.11 6.16 -8.27
CA GLY A 126 -10.94 6.68 -7.18
C GLY A 126 -10.33 6.46 -5.81
N GLY A 127 -9.81 5.25 -5.54
CA GLY A 127 -9.16 4.90 -4.28
C GLY A 127 -7.92 5.75 -3.97
N GLY A 128 -7.09 6.00 -4.98
CA GLY A 128 -5.90 6.87 -4.85
C GLY A 128 -6.26 8.34 -4.56
N LEU A 129 -7.25 8.89 -5.28
CA LEU A 129 -7.75 10.24 -5.01
C LEU A 129 -8.36 10.36 -3.61
N VAL A 130 -9.13 9.37 -3.17
CA VAL A 130 -9.69 9.30 -1.81
C VAL A 130 -8.57 9.35 -0.78
N MET A 131 -7.50 8.59 -0.96
CA MET A 131 -6.35 8.59 -0.06
C MET A 131 -5.69 9.97 0.02
N ALA A 132 -5.48 10.64 -1.13
CA ALA A 132 -4.94 12.00 -1.18
C ALA A 132 -5.83 12.98 -0.41
N VAL A 133 -7.16 12.89 -0.58
CA VAL A 133 -8.12 13.73 0.13
C VAL A 133 -8.07 13.51 1.64
N VAL A 134 -7.96 12.27 2.11
CA VAL A 134 -7.85 11.96 3.55
C VAL A 134 -6.61 12.62 4.14
N LEU A 135 -5.45 12.44 3.51
CA LEU A 135 -4.18 13.01 3.99
C LEU A 135 -4.20 14.55 4.00
N ALA A 136 -4.72 15.17 2.93
CA ALA A 136 -4.88 16.61 2.86
C ALA A 136 -5.88 17.15 3.90
N THR A 137 -7.00 16.43 4.12
CA THR A 137 -8.00 16.82 5.12
C THR A 137 -7.40 16.87 6.51
N VAL A 138 -6.55 15.92 6.87
CA VAL A 138 -5.86 15.93 8.18
C VAL A 138 -5.00 17.21 8.33
N GLY A 139 -4.29 17.62 7.29
CA GLY A 139 -3.50 18.84 7.31
C GLY A 139 -4.32 20.13 7.44
N ILE A 140 -5.50 20.17 6.79
CA ILE A 140 -6.32 21.39 6.65
C ILE A 140 -7.39 21.52 7.74
N ALA A 141 -8.02 20.41 8.15
CA ALA A 141 -9.18 20.44 9.04
C ALA A 141 -8.79 20.50 10.53
N TYR A 142 -7.59 20.03 10.88
CA TYR A 142 -7.18 19.92 12.27
C TYR A 142 -6.10 20.95 12.62
N PRO A 143 -6.18 21.59 13.82
CA PRO A 143 -5.12 22.41 14.33
C PRO A 143 -3.84 21.58 14.56
N ALA A 144 -2.67 22.24 14.55
CA ALA A 144 -1.36 21.58 14.61
C ALA A 144 -1.23 20.54 15.74
N GLN A 145 -1.81 20.84 16.92
CA GLN A 145 -1.78 19.97 18.10
C GLN A 145 -2.56 18.66 17.93
N LEU A 146 -3.61 18.66 17.09
CA LEU A 146 -4.45 17.48 16.81
C LEU A 146 -4.06 16.71 15.54
N ARG A 147 -3.29 17.31 14.63
CA ARG A 147 -2.87 16.67 13.37
C ARG A 147 -2.18 15.34 13.63
N ARG A 148 -1.28 15.27 14.61
CA ARG A 148 -0.59 14.02 14.98
C ARG A 148 -1.56 12.92 15.40
N ARG A 149 -2.59 13.27 16.20
CA ARG A 149 -3.63 12.31 16.62
C ARG A 149 -4.52 11.88 15.45
N ALA A 150 -4.86 12.80 14.55
CA ALA A 150 -5.65 12.49 13.36
C ALA A 150 -4.88 11.60 12.38
N PHE A 151 -3.59 11.85 12.14
CA PHE A 151 -2.74 10.96 11.34
C PHE A 151 -2.62 9.57 11.98
N ALA A 152 -2.46 9.49 13.30
CA ALA A 152 -2.42 8.21 14.02
C ALA A 152 -3.73 7.44 13.86
N ALA A 153 -4.89 8.11 13.95
CA ALA A 153 -6.20 7.47 13.74
C ALA A 153 -6.35 6.92 12.33
N VAL A 154 -5.96 7.69 11.30
CA VAL A 154 -6.00 7.26 9.91
C VAL A 154 -5.00 6.10 9.65
N SER A 155 -3.82 6.14 10.24
CA SER A 155 -2.83 5.06 10.12
C SER A 155 -3.27 3.78 10.83
N MET A 156 -3.96 3.90 11.98
CA MET A 156 -4.49 2.75 12.72
C MET A 156 -5.50 1.96 11.89
N VAL A 157 -6.22 2.61 10.97
CA VAL A 157 -7.18 1.95 10.07
C VAL A 157 -6.52 0.86 9.24
N TRP A 158 -5.32 1.10 8.72
CA TRP A 158 -4.55 0.10 7.98
C TRP A 158 -4.26 -1.14 8.85
N GLY A 159 -3.85 -0.91 10.11
CA GLY A 159 -3.62 -1.99 11.05
C GLY A 159 -4.89 -2.80 11.35
N VAL A 160 -6.01 -2.11 11.62
CA VAL A 160 -7.30 -2.76 11.87
C VAL A 160 -7.78 -3.53 10.64
N MET A 161 -7.66 -2.96 9.44
CA MET A 161 -8.09 -3.61 8.20
C MET A 161 -7.17 -4.75 7.79
N SER A 162 -5.88 -4.69 8.09
CA SER A 162 -4.97 -5.80 7.84
C SER A 162 -5.33 -7.04 8.65
N PHE A 163 -5.88 -6.87 9.85
CA PHE A 163 -6.37 -7.95 10.69
C PHE A 163 -7.84 -8.31 10.39
N GLY A 164 -8.71 -7.31 10.37
CA GLY A 164 -10.15 -7.48 10.20
C GLY A 164 -10.58 -7.66 8.75
N GLY A 165 -9.84 -7.11 7.79
CA GLY A 165 -10.19 -7.13 6.38
C GLY A 165 -10.40 -8.54 5.81
N PRO A 166 -9.41 -9.45 5.94
CA PRO A 166 -9.57 -10.84 5.48
C PRO A 166 -10.71 -11.59 6.17
N ALA A 167 -10.92 -11.38 7.49
CA ALA A 167 -12.00 -12.01 8.23
C ALA A 167 -13.38 -11.52 7.75
N VAL A 168 -13.53 -10.20 7.56
CA VAL A 168 -14.77 -9.60 7.02
C VAL A 168 -14.97 -10.05 5.58
N ALA A 169 -13.92 -10.10 4.77
CA ALA A 169 -13.99 -10.58 3.39
C ALA A 169 -14.46 -12.05 3.34
N GLY A 170 -13.89 -12.92 4.17
CA GLY A 170 -14.30 -14.33 4.27
C GLY A 170 -15.78 -14.48 4.64
N LEU A 171 -16.28 -13.69 5.61
CA LEU A 171 -17.70 -13.66 5.96
C LEU A 171 -18.56 -13.20 4.78
N LEU A 172 -18.17 -12.12 4.09
CA LEU A 172 -18.93 -11.60 2.95
C LEU A 172 -18.95 -12.60 1.78
N LEU A 173 -17.83 -13.30 1.54
CA LEU A 173 -17.74 -14.36 0.54
C LEU A 173 -18.70 -15.51 0.84
N SER A 174 -18.83 -15.92 2.10
CA SER A 174 -19.76 -17.01 2.49
C SER A 174 -21.23 -16.64 2.38
N VAL A 175 -21.58 -15.34 2.47
CA VAL A 175 -22.97 -14.85 2.42
C VAL A 175 -23.44 -14.51 1.01
N GLY A 176 -22.59 -13.86 0.21
CA GLY A 176 -23.00 -13.31 -1.09
C GLY A 176 -21.94 -13.38 -2.20
N GLY A 177 -20.88 -14.16 -1.98
CA GLY A 177 -19.79 -14.29 -2.93
C GLY A 177 -18.96 -13.02 -3.10
N TRP A 178 -18.06 -13.01 -4.08
CA TRP A 178 -17.12 -11.92 -4.31
C TRP A 178 -17.79 -10.57 -4.62
N ARG A 179 -18.96 -10.59 -5.29
CA ARG A 179 -19.72 -9.36 -5.58
C ARG A 179 -20.12 -8.64 -4.32
N PHE A 180 -20.42 -9.37 -3.24
CA PHE A 180 -20.84 -8.80 -1.98
C PHE A 180 -19.69 -8.08 -1.26
N VAL A 181 -18.44 -8.52 -1.48
CA VAL A 181 -17.23 -7.84 -0.98
C VAL A 181 -17.12 -6.40 -1.51
N PHE A 182 -17.53 -6.17 -2.75
CA PHE A 182 -17.57 -4.83 -3.33
C PHE A 182 -18.88 -4.09 -3.03
N ALA A 183 -20.00 -4.80 -3.00
CA ALA A 183 -21.30 -4.20 -2.72
C ALA A 183 -21.39 -3.58 -1.32
N ILE A 184 -20.73 -4.16 -0.30
CA ILE A 184 -20.70 -3.61 1.07
C ILE A 184 -20.03 -2.23 1.14
N GLN A 185 -19.16 -1.94 0.18
CA GLN A 185 -18.50 -0.63 0.11
C GLN A 185 -19.50 0.48 -0.27
N LEU A 186 -20.61 0.17 -0.94
CA LEU A 186 -21.60 1.16 -1.38
C LEU A 186 -22.28 1.88 -0.21
N PRO A 187 -22.92 1.20 0.75
CA PRO A 187 -23.55 1.89 1.88
C PRO A 187 -22.52 2.61 2.76
N LEU A 188 -21.30 2.05 2.92
CA LEU A 188 -20.26 2.68 3.72
C LEU A 188 -19.70 3.95 3.05
N THR A 189 -19.49 3.93 1.72
CA THR A 189 -19.10 5.12 0.96
C THR A 189 -20.20 6.17 0.97
N ALA A 190 -21.46 5.77 0.81
CA ALA A 190 -22.61 6.67 0.90
C ALA A 190 -22.71 7.33 2.28
N LEU A 191 -22.51 6.57 3.35
CA LEU A 191 -22.46 7.08 4.73
C LEU A 191 -21.33 8.10 4.90
N ALA A 192 -20.11 7.76 4.47
CA ALA A 192 -18.98 8.67 4.55
C ALA A 192 -19.20 9.95 3.74
N LEU A 193 -19.81 9.84 2.56
CA LEU A 193 -20.22 10.99 1.75
C LEU A 193 -21.26 11.84 2.46
N ALA A 194 -22.31 11.24 3.04
CA ALA A 194 -23.34 11.95 3.76
C ALA A 194 -22.78 12.74 4.94
N VAL A 195 -21.91 12.10 5.74
CA VAL A 195 -21.24 12.73 6.88
C VAL A 195 -20.27 13.83 6.44
N GLY A 196 -19.41 13.54 5.45
CA GLY A 196 -18.38 14.45 4.98
C GLY A 196 -18.89 15.58 4.07
N TRP A 197 -20.11 15.47 3.53
CA TRP A 197 -20.64 16.38 2.51
C TRP A 197 -20.61 17.84 2.89
N SER A 198 -20.96 18.15 4.14
CA SER A 198 -21.02 19.51 4.68
C SER A 198 -19.95 19.79 5.73
N THR A 199 -19.41 18.75 6.36
CA THR A 199 -18.52 18.88 7.53
C THR A 199 -17.07 19.16 7.18
N LEU A 200 -16.62 18.73 5.99
CA LEU A 200 -15.26 19.04 5.56
C LEU A 200 -15.07 20.54 5.31
N PRO A 201 -13.84 21.08 5.53
CA PRO A 201 -13.56 22.49 5.32
C PRO A 201 -13.77 22.89 3.86
N GLY A 202 -14.62 23.89 3.65
CA GLY A 202 -14.86 24.48 2.33
C GLY A 202 -13.84 25.57 2.02
N THR A 203 -13.42 25.70 0.78
CA THR A 203 -12.65 26.86 0.31
C THR A 203 -13.57 27.97 -0.14
N ARG A 204 -13.23 29.23 0.17
CA ARG A 204 -13.87 30.42 -0.38
C ARG A 204 -13.30 30.82 -1.76
N ARG A 205 -12.18 30.22 -2.17
CA ARG A 205 -11.56 30.47 -3.47
C ARG A 205 -12.45 29.93 -4.58
N ARG A 206 -12.53 30.66 -5.69
CA ARG A 206 -13.16 30.14 -6.91
C ARG A 206 -12.33 28.98 -7.44
N PRO A 207 -12.96 27.93 -7.99
CA PRO A 207 -12.24 26.87 -8.66
C PRO A 207 -11.36 27.44 -9.76
N THR A 208 -10.13 26.97 -9.81
CA THR A 208 -9.20 27.27 -10.90
C THR A 208 -9.09 26.05 -11.82
N ALA A 209 -8.51 26.22 -13.00
CA ALA A 209 -8.11 25.10 -13.83
C ALA A 209 -7.11 24.23 -13.05
N ILE A 210 -7.21 22.90 -13.22
CA ILE A 210 -6.22 21.98 -12.63
C ILE A 210 -4.92 22.18 -13.40
N SER A 211 -4.00 22.92 -12.78
CA SER A 211 -2.64 23.02 -13.28
C SER A 211 -1.89 21.77 -12.84
N THR A 212 -1.60 20.89 -13.79
CA THR A 212 -0.84 19.67 -13.50
C THR A 212 0.03 19.30 -14.70
N ASP A 213 1.12 18.65 -14.43
CA ASP A 213 2.03 18.11 -15.43
C ASP A 213 1.44 16.83 -16.07
N TRP A 214 0.53 17.02 -17.06
CA TRP A 214 -0.12 15.90 -17.75
C TRP A 214 0.87 15.00 -18.50
N VAL A 215 1.99 15.56 -18.98
CA VAL A 215 3.07 14.77 -19.61
C VAL A 215 3.74 13.89 -18.57
N GLY A 216 4.06 14.46 -17.40
CA GLY A 216 4.60 13.69 -16.28
C GLY A 216 3.64 12.61 -15.78
N VAL A 217 2.33 12.92 -15.69
CA VAL A 217 1.30 11.92 -15.35
C VAL A 217 1.30 10.77 -16.37
N ALA A 218 1.35 11.06 -17.67
CA ALA A 218 1.37 10.04 -18.72
C ALA A 218 2.64 9.19 -18.65
N LEU A 219 3.80 9.81 -18.42
CA LEU A 219 5.08 9.10 -18.27
C LEU A 219 5.09 8.19 -17.03
N ILE A 220 4.66 8.69 -15.87
CA ILE A 220 4.59 7.88 -14.64
C ILE A 220 3.57 6.74 -14.82
N SER A 221 2.43 7.00 -15.42
CA SER A 221 1.43 5.96 -15.73
C SER A 221 2.01 4.88 -16.63
N SER A 222 2.78 5.29 -17.65
CA SER A 222 3.47 4.36 -18.55
C SER A 222 4.54 3.54 -17.84
N ILE A 223 5.31 4.17 -16.93
CA ILE A 223 6.31 3.45 -16.11
C ILE A 223 5.61 2.37 -15.27
N VAL A 224 4.55 2.73 -14.55
CA VAL A 224 3.80 1.79 -13.71
C VAL A 224 3.22 0.66 -14.56
N ALA A 225 2.57 0.97 -15.68
CA ALA A 225 1.99 -0.04 -16.58
C ALA A 225 3.06 -0.97 -17.17
N LEU A 226 4.21 -0.44 -17.58
CA LEU A 226 5.32 -1.23 -18.12
C LEU A 226 5.97 -2.12 -17.04
N LEU A 227 6.12 -1.63 -15.81
CA LEU A 227 6.62 -2.45 -14.70
C LEU A 227 5.64 -3.58 -14.36
N MET A 228 4.34 -3.31 -14.39
CA MET A 228 3.31 -4.33 -14.20
C MET A 228 3.32 -5.35 -15.34
N ALA A 229 3.45 -4.88 -16.60
CA ALA A 229 3.57 -5.76 -17.76
C ALA A 229 4.83 -6.62 -17.67
N ALA A 230 5.98 -6.04 -17.31
CA ALA A 230 7.22 -6.79 -17.09
C ALA A 230 7.00 -7.89 -16.04
N ALA A 231 6.42 -7.51 -14.90
CA ALA A 231 6.12 -8.42 -13.80
C ALA A 231 5.23 -9.60 -14.21
N SER A 232 4.18 -9.33 -14.99
CA SER A 232 3.23 -10.37 -15.44
C SER A 232 3.83 -11.35 -16.43
N GLN A 233 4.96 -11.02 -17.08
CA GLN A 233 5.62 -11.84 -18.08
C GLN A 233 6.86 -12.58 -17.56
N ILE A 234 7.29 -12.30 -16.33
CA ILE A 234 8.39 -13.04 -15.69
C ILE A 234 7.96 -14.50 -15.50
N GLY A 235 8.83 -15.44 -15.84
CA GLY A 235 8.52 -16.87 -15.81
C GLY A 235 7.69 -17.39 -17.01
N VAL A 236 7.20 -16.50 -17.89
CA VAL A 236 6.38 -16.88 -19.05
C VAL A 236 7.08 -16.51 -20.36
N ARG A 237 7.45 -15.25 -20.52
CA ARG A 237 8.09 -14.71 -21.72
C ARG A 237 9.20 -13.74 -21.32
N TRP A 238 10.34 -14.25 -20.91
CA TRP A 238 11.49 -13.45 -20.48
C TRP A 238 11.87 -12.30 -21.43
N PRO A 239 11.87 -12.49 -22.77
CA PRO A 239 12.17 -11.38 -23.67
C PRO A 239 11.15 -10.24 -23.57
N VAL A 240 9.86 -10.57 -23.39
CA VAL A 240 8.78 -9.56 -23.24
C VAL A 240 8.92 -8.85 -21.90
N ALA A 241 9.20 -9.59 -20.82
CA ALA A 241 9.47 -9.02 -19.51
C ALA A 241 10.66 -8.05 -19.53
N GLY A 242 11.77 -8.47 -20.17
CA GLY A 242 12.97 -7.65 -20.33
C GLY A 242 12.72 -6.41 -21.17
N ALA A 243 12.00 -6.53 -22.29
CA ALA A 243 11.64 -5.39 -23.13
C ALA A 243 10.74 -4.38 -22.38
N ALA A 244 9.74 -4.86 -21.64
CA ALA A 244 8.87 -4.00 -20.86
C ALA A 244 9.64 -3.29 -19.73
N ALA A 245 10.55 -3.99 -19.03
CA ALA A 245 11.41 -3.39 -18.01
C ALA A 245 12.37 -2.34 -18.61
N ALA A 246 12.97 -2.62 -19.78
CA ALA A 246 13.81 -1.67 -20.48
C ALA A 246 13.04 -0.42 -20.92
N LEU A 247 11.82 -0.58 -21.44
CA LEU A 247 10.94 0.55 -21.78
C LEU A 247 10.54 1.34 -20.54
N ALA A 248 10.28 0.69 -19.40
CA ALA A 248 10.00 1.37 -18.13
C ALA A 248 11.20 2.21 -17.68
N PHE A 249 12.42 1.67 -17.82
CA PHE A 249 13.65 2.41 -17.52
C PHE A 249 13.83 3.63 -18.44
N VAL A 250 13.62 3.47 -19.75
CA VAL A 250 13.66 4.58 -20.72
C VAL A 250 12.61 5.64 -20.38
N ALA A 251 11.36 5.23 -20.11
CA ALA A 251 10.30 6.15 -19.68
C ALA A 251 10.67 6.88 -18.38
N GLY A 252 11.33 6.21 -17.45
CA GLY A 252 11.89 6.80 -16.22
C GLY A 252 12.95 7.84 -16.50
N ALA A 253 13.88 7.56 -17.41
CA ALA A 253 14.91 8.51 -17.83
C ALA A 253 14.31 9.74 -18.54
N VAL A 254 13.30 9.52 -19.40
CA VAL A 254 12.54 10.61 -20.05
C VAL A 254 11.81 11.44 -19.01
N TYR A 255 11.11 10.78 -18.05
CA TYR A 255 10.46 11.49 -16.95
C TYR A 255 11.44 12.31 -16.13
N TRP A 256 12.58 11.72 -15.77
CA TRP A 256 13.63 12.42 -15.03
C TRP A 256 14.10 13.69 -15.76
N HIS A 257 14.29 13.61 -17.06
CA HIS A 257 14.67 14.76 -17.87
C HIS A 257 13.55 15.80 -17.96
N HIS A 258 12.31 15.37 -18.17
CA HIS A 258 11.11 16.19 -18.22
C HIS A 258 10.89 16.95 -16.90
N ALA A 259 10.92 16.25 -15.76
CA ALA A 259 10.72 16.82 -14.44
C ALA A 259 11.75 17.90 -14.04
N GLY A 260 12.91 17.95 -14.71
CA GLY A 260 13.89 19.02 -14.50
C GLY A 260 13.68 20.27 -15.36
N ARG A 261 12.68 20.27 -16.23
CA ARG A 261 12.36 21.38 -17.16
C ARG A 261 11.02 22.04 -16.86
N VAL A 262 10.18 21.35 -16.12
CA VAL A 262 8.84 21.83 -15.74
C VAL A 262 8.93 22.49 -14.36
N GLU A 263 8.29 23.64 -14.18
CA GLU A 263 8.30 24.39 -12.92
C GLU A 263 7.62 23.61 -11.80
N GLU A 264 6.49 22.93 -12.10
CA GLU A 264 5.74 22.12 -11.13
C GLU A 264 5.52 20.71 -11.67
N PRO A 265 6.55 19.82 -11.63
CA PRO A 265 6.40 18.43 -12.03
C PRO A 265 5.48 17.69 -11.06
N ILE A 266 4.74 16.68 -11.57
CA ILE A 266 3.81 15.88 -10.75
C ILE A 266 4.53 15.14 -9.61
N LEU A 267 5.76 14.75 -9.82
CA LEU A 267 6.68 14.19 -8.82
C LEU A 267 8.00 14.95 -8.90
N ASP A 268 8.20 15.89 -7.99
CA ASP A 268 9.42 16.70 -7.99
C ASP A 268 10.65 15.85 -7.67
N ARG A 269 11.73 16.08 -8.44
CA ARG A 269 13.03 15.46 -8.19
C ARG A 269 13.51 15.73 -6.76
N ALA A 270 13.30 16.94 -6.24
CA ALA A 270 13.72 17.31 -4.90
C ALA A 270 13.05 16.42 -3.83
N HIS A 271 11.78 16.04 -4.01
CA HIS A 271 11.08 15.16 -3.06
C HIS A 271 11.67 13.75 -3.00
N ILE A 272 12.34 13.29 -4.05
CA ILE A 272 12.93 11.95 -4.11
C ILE A 272 14.46 11.92 -4.08
N THR A 273 15.13 13.10 -4.09
CA THR A 273 16.60 13.19 -4.04
C THR A 273 17.15 14.01 -2.89
N ARG A 274 16.35 14.96 -2.33
CA ARG A 274 16.77 15.82 -1.24
C ARG A 274 16.90 15.02 0.06
N PHE A 275 17.95 15.27 0.82
CA PHE A 275 18.10 14.77 2.18
C PHE A 275 17.12 15.50 3.12
N PRO A 276 16.42 14.81 4.06
CA PRO A 276 16.45 13.36 4.32
C PRO A 276 15.44 12.56 3.48
N LEU A 277 14.59 13.21 2.68
CA LEU A 277 13.43 12.58 1.97
C LEU A 277 13.84 11.37 1.13
N ALA A 278 14.91 11.47 0.35
CA ALA A 278 15.40 10.38 -0.49
C ALA A 278 15.69 9.10 0.33
N TRP A 279 16.38 9.27 1.45
CA TRP A 279 16.75 8.14 2.33
C TRP A 279 15.53 7.53 2.99
N VAL A 280 14.59 8.37 3.41
CA VAL A 280 13.32 7.95 4.02
C VAL A 280 12.48 7.17 3.03
N HIS A 281 12.27 7.69 1.81
CA HIS A 281 11.51 7.00 0.76
C HIS A 281 12.14 5.67 0.37
N LEU A 282 13.46 5.67 0.14
CA LEU A 282 14.18 4.48 -0.29
C LEU A 282 14.17 3.40 0.79
N THR A 283 14.43 3.77 2.06
CA THR A 283 14.39 2.81 3.17
C THR A 283 12.98 2.23 3.36
N ALA A 284 11.95 3.09 3.41
CA ALA A 284 10.58 2.63 3.59
C ALA A 284 10.10 1.75 2.43
N GLY A 285 10.45 2.13 1.19
CA GLY A 285 10.13 1.34 0.01
C GLY A 285 10.82 -0.02 0.00
N LEU A 286 12.12 -0.08 0.32
CA LEU A 286 12.89 -1.32 0.32
C LEU A 286 12.46 -2.29 1.43
N VAL A 287 12.19 -1.80 2.64
CA VAL A 287 11.70 -2.64 3.76
C VAL A 287 10.30 -3.18 3.45
N LEU A 288 9.43 -2.35 2.87
CA LEU A 288 8.10 -2.78 2.44
C LEU A 288 8.19 -3.81 1.32
N LEU A 289 9.00 -3.56 0.28
CA LEU A 289 9.24 -4.50 -0.81
C LEU A 289 9.75 -5.84 -0.26
N ALA A 290 10.73 -5.81 0.63
CA ALA A 290 11.33 -7.01 1.19
C ALA A 290 10.30 -7.91 1.91
N GLY A 291 9.49 -7.35 2.81
CA GLY A 291 8.48 -8.11 3.55
C GLY A 291 7.34 -8.58 2.67
N MET A 292 6.83 -7.72 1.79
CA MET A 292 5.70 -8.04 0.92
C MET A 292 6.04 -9.05 -0.17
N THR A 293 7.30 -9.17 -0.61
CA THR A 293 7.73 -10.15 -1.61
C THR A 293 7.42 -11.58 -1.19
N VAL A 294 7.53 -11.89 0.09
CA VAL A 294 7.28 -13.23 0.63
C VAL A 294 5.89 -13.39 1.24
N ASP A 295 5.37 -12.34 1.87
CA ASP A 295 4.07 -12.39 2.54
C ASP A 295 2.90 -12.62 1.57
N ASN A 296 2.94 -12.00 0.39
CA ASN A 296 1.89 -12.15 -0.62
C ASN A 296 1.72 -13.60 -1.11
N TYR A 297 2.78 -14.43 -1.01
CA TYR A 297 2.77 -15.82 -1.45
C TYR A 297 2.73 -16.83 -0.30
N LEU A 298 2.73 -16.34 0.94
CA LEU A 298 2.57 -17.17 2.12
C LEU A 298 1.26 -17.99 2.11
N PRO A 299 0.09 -17.41 1.75
CA PRO A 299 -1.14 -18.19 1.63
C PRO A 299 -1.05 -19.34 0.63
N LEU A 300 -0.42 -19.11 -0.52
CA LEU A 300 -0.21 -20.15 -1.53
C LEU A 300 0.62 -21.31 -0.96
N TYR A 301 1.71 -21.00 -0.31
CA TYR A 301 2.57 -22.00 0.37
C TYR A 301 1.79 -22.79 1.43
N VAL A 302 1.01 -22.08 2.27
CA VAL A 302 0.20 -22.70 3.33
C VAL A 302 -0.86 -23.63 2.76
N GLN A 303 -1.48 -23.24 1.65
CA GLN A 303 -2.51 -24.05 1.00
C GLN A 303 -1.90 -25.24 0.27
N LEU A 304 -0.96 -25.03 -0.63
CA LEU A 304 -0.42 -26.07 -1.51
C LEU A 304 0.59 -26.96 -0.80
N THR A 305 1.62 -26.39 -0.20
CA THR A 305 2.73 -27.16 0.38
C THR A 305 2.37 -27.71 1.76
N ARG A 306 1.50 -27.03 2.52
CA ARG A 306 1.12 -27.47 3.88
C ARG A 306 -0.28 -28.08 3.95
N GLY A 307 -1.00 -28.19 2.82
CA GLY A 307 -2.30 -28.86 2.72
C GLY A 307 -3.38 -28.25 3.64
N ARG A 308 -3.32 -26.94 3.89
CA ARG A 308 -4.32 -26.25 4.73
C ARG A 308 -5.46 -25.71 3.89
N SER A 309 -6.63 -25.52 4.53
CA SER A 309 -7.79 -24.94 3.86
C SER A 309 -7.51 -23.51 3.37
N VAL A 310 -8.28 -23.06 2.38
CA VAL A 310 -8.19 -21.69 1.81
C VAL A 310 -8.37 -20.62 2.89
N GLU A 311 -9.29 -20.85 3.84
CA GLU A 311 -9.56 -19.93 4.94
C GLU A 311 -8.37 -19.82 5.88
N PHE A 312 -7.73 -20.95 6.21
CA PHE A 312 -6.52 -20.94 7.05
C PHE A 312 -5.35 -20.29 6.31
N ALA A 313 -5.21 -20.55 5.01
CA ALA A 313 -4.19 -19.91 4.18
C ALA A 313 -4.38 -18.38 4.13
N ALA A 314 -5.61 -17.90 3.92
CA ALA A 314 -5.93 -16.48 3.99
C ALA A 314 -5.61 -15.88 5.38
N PHE A 315 -5.88 -16.64 6.46
CA PHE A 315 -5.55 -16.20 7.81
C PHE A 315 -4.05 -16.05 8.06
N SER A 316 -3.18 -16.71 7.29
CA SER A 316 -1.72 -16.65 7.47
C SER A 316 -1.14 -15.22 7.34
N ILE A 317 -1.73 -14.36 6.49
CA ILE A 317 -1.33 -12.95 6.32
C ILE A 317 -1.48 -12.16 7.63
N THR A 318 -2.34 -12.60 8.52
CA THR A 318 -2.61 -11.93 9.80
C THR A 318 -1.37 -11.82 10.67
N PHE A 319 -0.44 -12.76 10.59
CA PHE A 319 0.77 -12.75 11.43
C PHE A 319 1.68 -11.56 11.11
N LEU A 320 1.93 -11.29 9.83
CA LEU A 320 2.65 -10.08 9.43
C LEU A 320 1.87 -8.81 9.82
N SER A 321 0.56 -8.82 9.63
CA SER A 321 -0.31 -7.68 9.93
C SER A 321 -0.34 -7.33 11.42
N VAL A 322 -0.35 -8.32 12.32
CA VAL A 322 -0.20 -8.15 13.77
C VAL A 322 1.13 -7.48 14.09
N GLY A 323 2.21 -7.97 13.47
CA GLY A 323 3.54 -7.36 13.60
C GLY A 323 3.53 -5.90 13.15
N TRP A 324 3.00 -5.62 11.96
CA TRP A 324 2.93 -4.26 11.40
C TRP A 324 2.17 -3.29 12.33
N THR A 325 1.00 -3.70 12.77
CA THR A 325 0.18 -2.90 13.70
C THR A 325 0.91 -2.66 15.02
N SER A 326 1.53 -3.72 15.56
CA SER A 326 2.33 -3.63 16.79
C SER A 326 3.51 -2.68 16.64
N GLY A 327 4.22 -2.72 15.49
CA GLY A 327 5.33 -1.83 15.18
C GLY A 327 4.90 -0.36 15.12
N SER A 328 3.78 -0.07 14.48
CA SER A 328 3.21 1.27 14.41
C SER A 328 2.79 1.79 15.80
N PHE A 329 2.26 0.91 16.65
CA PHE A 329 1.89 1.25 18.02
C PHE A 329 3.11 1.46 18.92
N ILE A 330 4.10 0.59 18.84
CA ILE A 330 5.37 0.70 19.59
C ILE A 330 6.10 1.99 19.21
N PHE A 331 6.12 2.36 17.92
CA PHE A 331 6.70 3.62 17.47
C PHE A 331 6.14 4.82 18.24
N SER A 332 4.82 4.88 18.45
CA SER A 332 4.20 6.00 19.17
C SER A 332 4.70 6.16 20.61
N ARG A 333 5.18 5.08 21.23
CA ARG A 333 5.80 5.07 22.57
C ARG A 333 7.31 5.35 22.51
N LEU A 334 8.00 4.81 21.50
CA LEU A 334 9.43 5.07 21.32
C LEU A 334 9.73 6.52 20.99
N LEU A 335 8.84 7.21 20.25
CA LEU A 335 9.01 8.60 19.81
C LEU A 335 9.20 9.58 20.97
N SER A 336 8.73 9.26 22.17
CA SER A 336 8.97 10.10 23.36
C SER A 336 10.43 10.13 23.80
N HIS A 337 11.25 9.16 23.37
CA HIS A 337 12.63 8.97 23.82
C HIS A 337 13.65 8.86 22.69
N TRP A 338 13.21 8.52 21.48
CA TRP A 338 14.05 8.23 20.33
C TRP A 338 13.72 9.16 19.16
N ARG A 339 14.74 9.49 18.35
CA ARG A 339 14.54 10.18 17.07
C ARG A 339 13.91 9.22 16.05
N GLU A 340 13.16 9.75 15.11
CA GLU A 340 12.52 9.00 14.03
C GLU A 340 13.53 8.18 13.22
N SER A 341 14.68 8.77 12.89
CA SER A 341 15.77 8.11 12.16
C SER A 341 16.35 6.89 12.91
N ALA A 342 16.43 6.97 14.25
CA ALA A 342 16.87 5.84 15.08
C ALA A 342 15.84 4.70 15.06
N VAL A 343 14.55 5.00 15.02
CA VAL A 343 13.49 3.97 14.89
C VAL A 343 13.48 3.38 13.48
N ILE A 344 13.71 4.18 12.43
CA ILE A 344 13.90 3.69 11.06
C ILE A 344 15.06 2.69 11.02
N LEU A 345 16.20 3.02 11.64
CA LEU A 345 17.34 2.10 11.72
C LEU A 345 17.00 0.83 12.48
N LEU A 346 16.32 0.93 13.63
CA LEU A 346 15.92 -0.24 14.43
C LEU A 346 15.01 -1.19 13.63
N GLY A 347 13.99 -0.64 12.97
CA GLY A 347 13.09 -1.43 12.13
C GLY A 347 13.81 -2.07 10.94
N SER A 348 14.70 -1.32 10.26
CA SER A 348 15.50 -1.86 9.16
C SER A 348 16.50 -2.93 9.63
N ALA A 349 17.10 -2.77 10.81
CA ALA A 349 17.98 -3.78 11.41
C ALA A 349 17.21 -5.04 11.82
N LEU A 350 15.96 -4.92 12.24
CA LEU A 350 15.10 -6.06 12.58
C LEU A 350 14.66 -6.83 11.34
N SER A 351 14.46 -6.17 10.19
CA SER A 351 13.97 -6.82 8.97
C SER A 351 14.89 -7.92 8.47
N VAL A 352 16.21 -7.73 8.53
CA VAL A 352 17.20 -8.70 8.01
C VAL A 352 17.15 -10.03 8.76
N PRO A 353 17.36 -10.10 10.09
CA PRO A 353 17.30 -11.37 10.82
C PRO A 353 15.91 -12.01 10.77
N SER A 354 14.85 -11.21 10.70
CA SER A 354 13.49 -11.75 10.59
C SER A 354 13.27 -12.47 9.25
N LEU A 355 13.73 -11.89 8.15
CA LEU A 355 13.66 -12.51 6.82
C LEU A 355 14.61 -13.71 6.69
N VAL A 356 15.77 -13.68 7.35
CA VAL A 356 16.64 -14.88 7.46
C VAL A 356 15.91 -16.00 8.17
N ALA A 357 15.28 -15.70 9.31
CA ALA A 357 14.56 -16.71 10.09
C ALA A 357 13.38 -17.31 9.30
N THR A 358 12.54 -16.46 8.66
CA THR A 358 11.42 -16.95 7.84
C THR A 358 11.92 -17.79 6.66
N GLY A 359 12.96 -17.34 5.95
CA GLY A 359 13.52 -18.08 4.82
C GLY A 359 14.11 -19.43 5.23
N LEU A 360 14.86 -19.48 6.35
CA LEU A 360 15.38 -20.73 6.89
C LEU A 360 14.27 -21.68 7.34
N PHE A 361 13.24 -21.17 8.02
CA PHE A 361 12.12 -22.00 8.47
C PHE A 361 11.29 -22.55 7.32
N VAL A 362 11.13 -21.78 6.23
CA VAL A 362 10.51 -22.28 5.00
C VAL A 362 11.40 -23.31 4.32
N ALA A 363 12.69 -23.02 4.11
CA ALA A 363 13.63 -23.92 3.43
C ALA A 363 13.88 -25.23 4.17
N THR A 364 13.79 -25.22 5.52
CA THR A 364 13.97 -26.42 6.35
C THR A 364 12.65 -27.05 6.78
N GLU A 365 11.54 -26.64 6.16
CA GLU A 365 10.19 -27.17 6.39
C GLU A 365 9.76 -27.22 7.87
N GLN A 366 10.17 -26.23 8.64
CA GLN A 366 9.83 -26.15 10.07
C GLN A 366 8.31 -26.17 10.29
N SER A 367 7.89 -26.36 11.53
CA SER A 367 6.47 -26.35 11.88
C SER A 367 5.79 -25.07 11.41
N LEU A 368 4.55 -25.18 10.94
CA LEU A 368 3.80 -24.02 10.41
C LEU A 368 3.68 -22.90 11.44
N ALA A 369 3.57 -23.24 12.74
CA ALA A 369 3.52 -22.26 13.83
C ALA A 369 4.81 -21.42 13.91
N LEU A 370 5.99 -22.04 13.72
CA LEU A 370 7.27 -21.32 13.69
C LEU A 370 7.37 -20.42 12.47
N ILE A 371 6.98 -20.91 11.28
CA ILE A 371 6.98 -20.13 10.05
C ILE A 371 6.08 -18.90 10.22
N LEU A 372 4.81 -19.08 10.59
CA LEU A 372 3.85 -17.99 10.77
C LEU A 372 4.31 -17.01 11.86
N GLY A 373 4.80 -17.54 13.01
CA GLY A 373 5.33 -16.71 14.09
C GLY A 373 6.50 -15.83 13.66
N ALA A 374 7.36 -16.30 12.75
CA ALA A 374 8.50 -15.55 12.24
C ALA A 374 8.10 -14.39 11.31
N PHE A 375 6.88 -14.37 10.74
CA PHE A 375 6.36 -13.22 10.00
C PHE A 375 5.96 -12.05 10.90
N VAL A 376 5.70 -12.27 12.19
CA VAL A 376 5.38 -11.18 13.15
C VAL A 376 6.52 -10.16 13.24
N PRO A 377 7.79 -10.53 13.48
CA PRO A 377 8.88 -9.54 13.48
C PRO A 377 9.17 -8.92 12.11
N VAL A 378 8.86 -9.58 10.98
CA VAL A 378 8.89 -8.94 9.66
C VAL A 378 7.88 -7.81 9.60
N GLY A 379 6.64 -8.07 9.99
CA GLY A 379 5.60 -7.04 10.09
C GLY A 379 5.96 -5.91 11.05
N LEU A 380 6.52 -6.25 12.21
CA LEU A 380 7.00 -5.27 13.21
C LEU A 380 8.02 -4.28 12.59
N SER A 381 8.96 -4.81 11.81
CA SER A 381 9.95 -3.98 11.10
C SER A 381 9.28 -3.01 10.13
N ILE A 382 8.31 -3.49 9.32
CA ILE A 382 7.55 -2.65 8.39
C ILE A 382 6.77 -1.57 9.14
N GLY A 383 6.12 -1.91 10.26
CA GLY A 383 5.35 -0.97 11.07
C GLY A 383 6.21 0.15 11.66
N LEU A 384 7.35 -0.19 12.23
CA LEU A 384 8.32 0.76 12.76
C LEU A 384 8.82 1.71 11.67
N VAL A 385 9.33 1.15 10.55
CA VAL A 385 9.90 1.94 9.45
C VAL A 385 8.85 2.81 8.79
N SER A 386 7.67 2.26 8.45
CA SER A 386 6.62 3.03 7.75
C SER A 386 6.14 4.23 8.56
N THR A 387 5.90 4.03 9.86
CA THR A 387 5.35 5.09 10.72
C THR A 387 6.41 6.15 11.04
N ALA A 388 7.65 5.71 11.35
CA ALA A 388 8.76 6.63 11.59
C ALA A 388 9.13 7.44 10.33
N SER A 389 9.12 6.80 9.15
CA SER A 389 9.39 7.45 7.87
C SER A 389 8.37 8.55 7.58
N LEU A 390 7.07 8.25 7.76
CA LEU A 390 6.02 9.25 7.55
C LEU A 390 6.19 10.44 8.49
N THR A 391 6.52 10.21 9.77
CA THR A 391 6.71 11.28 10.75
C THR A 391 7.93 12.12 10.45
N LEU A 392 9.09 11.51 10.14
CA LEU A 392 10.32 12.22 9.79
C LEU A 392 10.15 13.07 8.54
N MET A 393 9.50 12.51 7.54
CA MET A 393 9.22 13.20 6.28
C MET A 393 8.35 14.44 6.51
N GLN A 394 7.29 14.33 7.32
CA GLN A 394 6.42 15.46 7.66
C GLN A 394 7.15 16.53 8.49
N ALA A 395 8.03 16.10 9.40
CA ALA A 395 8.85 17.03 10.20
C ALA A 395 9.92 17.75 9.36
N SER A 396 10.30 17.19 8.21
CA SER A 396 11.35 17.72 7.31
C SER A 396 10.78 18.50 6.11
N SER A 397 9.48 18.70 6.04
CA SER A 397 8.80 19.37 4.93
C SER A 397 8.05 20.60 5.40
N ASP A 398 8.05 21.64 4.57
CA ASP A 398 7.23 22.82 4.80
C ASP A 398 5.74 22.52 4.64
N GLU A 399 4.88 23.28 5.34
CA GLU A 399 3.41 23.08 5.25
C GLU A 399 2.88 23.14 3.80
N SER A 400 3.47 24.00 2.96
CA SER A 400 3.10 24.17 1.55
C SER A 400 3.47 22.98 0.67
N GLU A 401 4.49 22.22 1.04
CA GLU A 401 4.98 21.04 0.28
C GLU A 401 4.45 19.71 0.84
N MET A 402 3.89 19.70 2.05
CA MET A 402 3.51 18.49 2.78
C MET A 402 2.59 17.57 1.96
N GLY A 403 1.65 18.14 1.20
CA GLY A 403 0.75 17.37 0.34
C GLY A 403 1.51 16.61 -0.76
N ARG A 404 2.43 17.29 -1.45
CA ARG A 404 3.25 16.72 -2.54
C ARG A 404 4.24 15.67 -2.02
N VAL A 405 4.87 15.93 -0.89
CA VAL A 405 5.80 14.98 -0.26
C VAL A 405 5.08 13.74 0.24
N ASN A 406 3.90 13.88 0.85
CA ASN A 406 3.05 12.75 1.24
C ASN A 406 2.62 11.92 0.01
N ALA A 407 2.23 12.57 -1.08
CA ALA A 407 1.87 11.89 -2.33
C ALA A 407 3.05 11.12 -2.93
N ALA A 408 4.25 11.72 -2.94
CA ALA A 408 5.48 11.06 -3.36
C ALA A 408 5.79 9.83 -2.50
N HIS A 409 5.67 9.93 -1.18
CA HIS A 409 5.87 8.80 -0.28
C HIS A 409 4.87 7.68 -0.52
N GLN A 410 3.59 8.02 -0.68
CA GLN A 410 2.56 7.03 -0.95
C GLN A 410 2.74 6.36 -2.32
N PHE A 411 3.18 7.12 -3.33
CA PHE A 411 3.56 6.58 -4.63
C PHE A 411 4.69 5.55 -4.50
N VAL A 412 5.77 5.88 -3.80
CA VAL A 412 6.88 4.94 -3.56
C VAL A 412 6.40 3.69 -2.83
N ARG A 413 5.54 3.81 -1.83
CA ARG A 413 4.97 2.66 -1.13
C ARG A 413 4.14 1.75 -2.04
N ASN A 414 3.22 2.33 -2.82
CA ASN A 414 2.39 1.57 -3.74
C ASN A 414 3.22 0.88 -4.82
N LEU A 415 4.24 1.58 -5.35
CA LEU A 415 5.18 1.02 -6.31
C LEU A 415 5.97 -0.14 -5.70
N SER A 416 6.48 0.02 -4.47
CA SER A 416 7.20 -1.04 -3.75
C SER A 416 6.32 -2.27 -3.51
N PHE A 417 5.05 -2.07 -3.15
CA PHE A 417 4.09 -3.17 -2.99
C PHE A 417 3.86 -3.90 -4.33
N THR A 418 3.64 -3.15 -5.41
CA THR A 418 3.45 -3.71 -6.75
C THR A 418 4.67 -4.52 -7.20
N LEU A 419 5.87 -3.96 -7.01
CA LEU A 419 7.13 -4.64 -7.34
C LEU A 419 7.36 -5.88 -6.46
N ALA A 420 6.94 -5.85 -5.21
CA ALA A 420 7.05 -7.00 -4.29
C ALA A 420 6.23 -8.19 -4.79
N VAL A 421 4.96 -7.96 -5.16
CA VAL A 421 4.11 -9.01 -5.77
C VAL A 421 4.76 -9.56 -7.02
N ALA A 422 5.24 -8.68 -7.88
CA ALA A 422 5.91 -9.06 -9.10
C ALA A 422 7.16 -9.92 -8.87
N LEU A 423 8.02 -9.49 -7.97
CA LEU A 423 9.30 -10.13 -7.68
C LEU A 423 9.10 -11.51 -7.05
N GLY A 424 8.20 -11.63 -6.06
CA GLY A 424 7.89 -12.90 -5.43
C GLY A 424 7.32 -13.92 -6.42
N GLY A 425 6.33 -13.49 -7.23
CA GLY A 425 5.76 -14.33 -8.27
C GLY A 425 6.77 -14.77 -9.32
N ALA A 426 7.63 -13.84 -9.75
CA ALA A 426 8.69 -14.12 -10.69
C ALA A 426 9.60 -15.26 -10.24
N VAL A 427 10.08 -15.18 -8.99
CA VAL A 427 10.98 -16.19 -8.43
C VAL A 427 10.28 -17.54 -8.33
N ILE A 428 9.07 -17.57 -7.74
CA ILE A 428 8.30 -18.81 -7.56
C ILE A 428 8.03 -19.48 -8.91
N LEU A 429 7.50 -18.73 -9.89
CA LEU A 429 7.20 -19.27 -11.22
C LEU A 429 8.46 -19.74 -11.94
N SER A 430 9.61 -19.06 -11.77
CA SER A 430 10.87 -19.49 -12.37
C SER A 430 11.38 -20.81 -11.80
N VAL A 431 11.18 -21.05 -10.49
CA VAL A 431 11.55 -22.33 -9.85
C VAL A 431 10.61 -23.45 -10.32
N VAL A 432 9.32 -23.18 -10.39
CA VAL A 432 8.33 -24.15 -10.89
C VAL A 432 8.61 -24.52 -12.36
N GLU A 433 8.88 -23.52 -13.21
CA GLU A 433 9.26 -23.76 -14.60
C GLU A 433 10.50 -24.65 -14.72
N ALA A 434 11.53 -24.34 -13.95
CA ALA A 434 12.78 -25.08 -13.99
C ALA A 434 12.68 -26.52 -13.46
N ARG A 435 11.76 -26.77 -12.52
CA ARG A 435 11.60 -28.08 -11.87
C ARG A 435 10.61 -28.99 -12.56
N VAL A 436 9.48 -28.45 -12.98
CA VAL A 436 8.29 -29.24 -13.39
C VAL A 436 7.80 -28.85 -14.78
N GLY A 437 8.08 -27.62 -15.26
CA GLY A 437 7.54 -27.11 -16.54
C GLY A 437 6.03 -26.81 -16.52
N GLU A 438 5.39 -26.82 -15.34
CA GLU A 438 3.94 -26.66 -15.15
C GLU A 438 3.53 -25.24 -14.71
N VAL A 439 4.13 -24.20 -15.28
CA VAL A 439 3.85 -22.82 -14.90
C VAL A 439 2.38 -22.43 -15.08
N GLU A 440 1.75 -22.90 -16.14
CA GLU A 440 0.32 -22.63 -16.39
C GLU A 440 -0.55 -23.22 -15.26
N LEU A 441 -0.26 -24.44 -14.81
CA LEU A 441 -0.98 -25.09 -13.71
C LEU A 441 -0.83 -24.30 -12.40
N VAL A 442 0.38 -23.83 -12.07
CA VAL A 442 0.59 -23.02 -10.86
C VAL A 442 -0.06 -21.64 -10.98
N ARG A 443 -0.10 -21.07 -12.18
CA ARG A 443 -0.85 -19.85 -12.43
C ARG A 443 -2.36 -20.05 -12.23
N ASP A 444 -2.91 -21.15 -12.70
CA ASP A 444 -4.31 -21.49 -12.51
C ASP A 444 -4.64 -21.70 -11.03
N VAL A 445 -3.74 -22.32 -10.28
CA VAL A 445 -3.87 -22.45 -8.81
C VAL A 445 -3.73 -21.10 -8.11
N LEU A 446 -2.76 -20.28 -8.50
CA LEU A 446 -2.66 -18.89 -8.03
C LEU A 446 -3.92 -18.08 -8.34
N ALA A 447 -4.57 -18.43 -9.44
CA ALA A 447 -5.84 -17.89 -9.89
C ALA A 447 -7.05 -18.48 -9.14
N GLY A 448 -6.85 -19.43 -8.23
CA GLY A 448 -7.92 -20.03 -7.43
C GLY A 448 -8.62 -21.21 -8.09
N ALA A 449 -8.07 -21.78 -9.14
CA ALA A 449 -8.60 -23.02 -9.68
C ALA A 449 -8.40 -24.18 -8.68
N GLU A 450 -9.45 -24.93 -8.40
CA GLU A 450 -9.38 -26.19 -7.63
C GLU A 450 -8.74 -27.29 -8.50
N LEU A 451 -7.46 -27.17 -8.78
CA LEU A 451 -6.71 -28.20 -9.49
C LEU A 451 -5.93 -29.04 -8.49
N SER A 452 -5.95 -30.34 -8.67
CA SER A 452 -5.06 -31.23 -7.94
C SER A 452 -3.64 -31.08 -8.48
N VAL A 453 -2.81 -30.38 -7.75
CA VAL A 453 -1.41 -30.15 -8.07
C VAL A 453 -0.60 -31.39 -7.61
N GLY A 454 0.28 -31.88 -8.47
CA GLY A 454 1.15 -33.02 -8.12
C GLY A 454 2.14 -32.69 -6.99
N PRO A 455 2.65 -33.71 -6.27
CA PRO A 455 3.61 -33.51 -5.17
C PRO A 455 4.85 -32.70 -5.60
N GLU A 456 5.38 -32.97 -6.79
CA GLU A 456 6.56 -32.26 -7.33
C GLU A 456 6.31 -30.76 -7.53
N THR A 457 5.11 -30.40 -7.94
CA THR A 457 4.72 -28.98 -8.10
C THR A 457 4.52 -28.30 -6.75
N MET A 458 3.97 -29.03 -5.75
CA MET A 458 3.85 -28.52 -4.38
C MET A 458 5.24 -28.23 -3.76
N ASP A 459 6.19 -29.14 -3.95
CA ASP A 459 7.58 -29.00 -3.49
C ASP A 459 8.27 -27.83 -4.23
N ALA A 460 8.07 -27.70 -5.53
CA ALA A 460 8.60 -26.61 -6.33
C ALA A 460 8.08 -25.23 -5.88
N VAL A 461 6.82 -25.12 -5.48
CA VAL A 461 6.24 -23.88 -4.91
C VAL A 461 6.88 -23.57 -3.56
N GLY A 462 7.06 -24.57 -2.69
CA GLY A 462 7.75 -24.40 -1.41
C GLY A 462 9.18 -23.92 -1.57
N GLU A 463 9.94 -24.55 -2.47
CA GLU A 463 11.30 -24.15 -2.84
C GLU A 463 11.31 -22.73 -3.45
N GLY A 464 10.35 -22.42 -4.34
CA GLY A 464 10.20 -21.10 -4.93
C GLY A 464 9.99 -20.00 -3.89
N LEU A 465 9.18 -20.25 -2.86
CA LEU A 465 9.02 -19.32 -1.75
C LEU A 465 10.31 -19.16 -0.93
N ALA A 466 11.05 -20.25 -0.70
CA ALA A 466 12.36 -20.18 -0.03
C ALA A 466 13.33 -19.30 -0.84
N TRP A 467 13.41 -19.47 -2.16
CA TRP A 467 14.22 -18.64 -3.05
C TRP A 467 13.75 -17.18 -3.13
N ALA A 468 12.46 -16.90 -2.96
CA ALA A 468 11.93 -15.54 -2.91
C ALA A 468 12.47 -14.72 -1.73
N HIS A 469 12.97 -15.39 -0.68
CA HIS A 469 13.65 -14.72 0.42
C HIS A 469 15.00 -14.11 0.02
N VAL A 470 15.66 -14.60 -1.03
CA VAL A 470 16.96 -14.06 -1.48
C VAL A 470 16.85 -12.61 -1.94
N PRO A 471 16.02 -12.25 -2.94
CA PRO A 471 15.84 -10.85 -3.30
C PRO A 471 15.20 -10.02 -2.17
N SER A 472 14.36 -10.60 -1.31
CA SER A 472 13.84 -9.92 -0.12
C SER A 472 14.95 -9.53 0.84
N LEU A 473 15.89 -10.43 1.13
CA LEU A 473 17.06 -10.17 1.97
C LEU A 473 17.99 -9.13 1.36
N ALA A 474 18.19 -9.18 0.03
CA ALA A 474 18.97 -8.16 -0.67
C ALA A 474 18.34 -6.77 -0.51
N ALA A 475 17.02 -6.65 -0.69
CA ALA A 475 16.29 -5.41 -0.50
C ALA A 475 16.37 -4.92 0.96
N ALA A 476 16.18 -5.81 1.93
CA ALA A 476 16.29 -5.48 3.36
C ALA A 476 17.70 -5.00 3.74
N ALA A 477 18.75 -5.67 3.23
CA ALA A 477 20.15 -5.31 3.47
C ALA A 477 20.48 -3.91 2.89
N VAL A 478 20.03 -3.63 1.66
CA VAL A 478 20.17 -2.29 1.06
C VAL A 478 19.37 -1.25 1.87
N GLY A 479 18.15 -1.59 2.30
CA GLY A 479 17.34 -0.72 3.16
C GLY A 479 18.03 -0.39 4.48
N LEU A 480 18.65 -1.37 5.12
CA LEU A 480 19.47 -1.18 6.32
C LEU A 480 20.68 -0.29 6.05
N PHE A 481 21.40 -0.51 4.96
CA PHE A 481 22.53 0.35 4.58
C PHE A 481 22.11 1.81 4.39
N VAL A 482 20.97 2.04 3.74
CA VAL A 482 20.40 3.39 3.53
C VAL A 482 20.00 4.01 4.88
N ALA A 483 19.39 3.24 5.80
CA ALA A 483 19.05 3.71 7.14
C ALA A 483 20.28 4.09 7.98
N ILE A 484 21.38 3.32 7.89
CA ILE A 484 22.66 3.67 8.51
C ILE A 484 23.19 4.99 7.93
N SER A 485 23.10 5.13 6.60
CA SER A 485 23.55 6.34 5.90
C SER A 485 22.74 7.58 6.29
N LEU A 486 21.42 7.40 6.53
CA LEU A 486 20.54 8.47 7.04
C LEU A 486 21.08 9.02 8.37
N ILE A 487 21.30 8.14 9.37
CA ILE A 487 21.81 8.57 10.70
C ILE A 487 23.20 9.21 10.60
N ARG A 488 24.09 8.67 9.79
CA ARG A 488 25.43 9.23 9.62
C ARG A 488 25.38 10.66 9.08
N ARG A 489 24.50 10.94 8.11
CA ARG A 489 24.33 12.28 7.52
C ARG A 489 23.60 13.25 8.45
N GLU A 490 22.72 12.80 9.34
CA GLU A 490 22.10 13.66 10.34
C GLU A 490 23.08 14.13 11.42
N ARG A 491 24.18 13.38 11.60
CA ARG A 491 25.21 13.70 12.61
C ARG A 491 26.37 14.57 12.04
N ALA A 492 26.52 14.57 10.72
CA ALA A 492 27.52 15.35 9.99
C ALA A 492 27.03 16.77 9.67
#